data_0b96da57c353af690e9619e51789cfdd
#
_entry.id   0b96da57c353af690e9619e51789cfdd
#
_cell.length_a   1.000
_cell.length_b   1.000
_cell.length_c   1.000
_cell.angle_alpha   90.00
_cell.angle_beta   90.00
_cell.angle_gamma   90.00
#
_symmetry.space_group_name_H-M   'P 1'
#
loop_
_entity.id
_entity.type
_entity.pdbx_description
1 polymer ?
#
loop_
_entity_poly.entity_id
_entity_poly.type
_entity_poly.pdbx_seq_one_letter_code
_entity_poly.pdbx_strand_id
1 'polypeptide(L)'
;MMLFRKIESLIEDHLQSDSKKILLIDGARQVGKTYIIRHVGHKLFENFIEINMVEDSIGPRLFAETKTVEDFYLQVSMLEGSKMKQKDNTLIFIDEIQAYPHLLTLLKFLSQDDRFTYIASGSLLGVTLSQTTSIPMGSIRKVRMFPLDFEEFLYANGLNEFAVSAMRKKFERLEAMDEPTHNKMMDYFRKYLLVGGLPDAVNSYLENHNIQFVREIQQEIHDYYAADASKYDEERKLKIRRIYDLIPSNMENKKKRVVAQSIEDKKGKTFADYQDEFEYLISAGIALNVQAISNPVFPLVESTGKNLLKLYLNDVGVLTGILYGNNIRAVLDDEASINLGSVYESVVASELIAHGYELFYYDNRHKGEVDFLIDDYATLSAVPIEVKSGKDYTIHSALNSFVKNEDYHIQKAFVVSNERTVSTKGKIIYIPIYYIMFFQHGLEDSEAMQF
;
A
#
# COMPACT_ATOMS: atom_id res chain seq x y z
N MET A 1 -6.33 -9.83 -18.39
CA MET A 1 -4.96 -10.39 -18.55
C MET A 1 -4.41 -10.73 -17.15
N MET A 2 -3.57 -11.78 -17.01
CA MET A 2 -2.90 -12.04 -15.74
C MET A 2 -1.75 -11.05 -15.56
N LEU A 3 -1.78 -10.31 -14.45
CA LEU A 3 -0.73 -9.36 -14.09
C LEU A 3 0.27 -10.03 -13.15
N PHE A 4 1.57 -9.77 -13.35
CA PHE A 4 2.60 -10.18 -12.42
C PHE A 4 2.41 -9.48 -11.06
N ARG A 5 2.51 -10.23 -9.96
CA ARG A 5 2.41 -9.69 -8.60
C ARG A 5 3.50 -10.27 -7.72
N LYS A 6 4.27 -9.40 -7.08
CA LYS A 6 5.35 -9.79 -6.14
C LYS A 6 4.85 -10.68 -4.99
N ILE A 7 3.60 -10.47 -4.56
CA ILE A 7 2.99 -11.27 -3.49
C ILE A 7 2.76 -12.73 -3.90
N GLU A 8 2.76 -13.07 -5.20
CA GLU A 8 2.57 -14.45 -5.68
C GLU A 8 3.63 -15.39 -5.08
N SER A 9 4.91 -15.03 -5.20
CA SER A 9 6.00 -15.86 -4.64
C SER A 9 5.90 -16.00 -3.13
N LEU A 10 5.51 -14.94 -2.41
CA LEU A 10 5.31 -15.00 -0.97
C LEU A 10 4.20 -15.99 -0.57
N ILE A 11 3.10 -16.01 -1.35
CA ILE A 11 2.00 -16.95 -1.11
C ILE A 11 2.47 -18.38 -1.40
N GLU A 12 3.17 -18.61 -2.55
CA GLU A 12 3.71 -19.91 -2.91
C GLU A 12 4.68 -20.44 -1.84
N ASP A 13 5.66 -19.64 -1.45
CA ASP A 13 6.65 -19.99 -0.43
C ASP A 13 5.98 -20.35 0.91
N HIS A 14 4.95 -19.58 1.30
CA HIS A 14 4.22 -19.86 2.53
C HIS A 14 3.44 -21.16 2.46
N LEU A 15 2.71 -21.40 1.38
CA LEU A 15 1.88 -22.61 1.22
C LEU A 15 2.71 -23.88 1.02
N GLN A 16 3.95 -23.76 0.55
CA GLN A 16 4.91 -24.88 0.42
C GLN A 16 5.80 -25.07 1.64
N SER A 17 5.77 -24.13 2.60
CA SER A 17 6.56 -24.23 3.82
C SER A 17 5.90 -25.14 4.88
N ASP A 18 6.70 -25.61 5.85
CA ASP A 18 6.21 -26.33 7.03
C ASP A 18 5.49 -25.44 8.06
N SER A 19 5.17 -24.20 7.69
CA SER A 19 4.51 -23.25 8.58
C SER A 19 3.09 -23.71 8.91
N LYS A 20 2.79 -23.82 10.20
CA LYS A 20 1.42 -24.07 10.68
C LYS A 20 0.55 -22.82 10.72
N LYS A 21 1.11 -21.64 10.45
CA LYS A 21 0.34 -20.39 10.47
C LYS A 21 -0.52 -20.29 9.22
N ILE A 22 -1.77 -19.89 9.40
CA ILE A 22 -2.66 -19.57 8.28
C ILE A 22 -2.25 -18.22 7.72
N LEU A 23 -2.03 -18.14 6.40
CA LEU A 23 -1.76 -16.89 5.72
C LEU A 23 -3.04 -16.09 5.59
N LEU A 24 -3.03 -14.86 6.10
CA LEU A 24 -4.15 -13.94 6.06
C LEU A 24 -3.79 -12.74 5.18
N ILE A 25 -4.37 -12.68 3.97
CA ILE A 25 -4.13 -11.59 3.01
C ILE A 25 -5.11 -10.45 3.28
N ASP A 26 -4.59 -9.34 3.79
CA ASP A 26 -5.31 -8.10 4.04
C ASP A 26 -5.07 -7.09 2.89
N GLY A 27 -5.93 -6.10 2.75
CA GLY A 27 -5.75 -5.00 1.80
C GLY A 27 -7.08 -4.43 1.31
N ALA A 28 -7.01 -3.27 0.66
CA ALA A 28 -8.19 -2.62 0.10
C ALA A 28 -8.98 -3.55 -0.84
N ARG A 29 -10.23 -3.23 -1.09
CA ARG A 29 -11.00 -3.90 -2.13
C ARG A 29 -10.40 -3.58 -3.51
N GLN A 30 -10.65 -4.44 -4.49
CA GLN A 30 -10.20 -4.27 -5.88
C GLN A 30 -8.68 -4.29 -6.11
N VAL A 31 -7.84 -4.69 -5.11
CA VAL A 31 -6.40 -4.86 -5.30
C VAL A 31 -6.00 -6.24 -5.85
N GLY A 32 -6.97 -7.16 -6.03
CA GLY A 32 -6.76 -8.46 -6.66
C GLY A 32 -6.50 -9.64 -5.70
N LYS A 33 -6.84 -9.53 -4.39
CA LYS A 33 -6.61 -10.60 -3.39
C LYS A 33 -7.18 -11.96 -3.79
N THR A 34 -8.47 -12.01 -4.04
CA THR A 34 -9.19 -13.24 -4.42
C THR A 34 -8.61 -13.85 -5.69
N TYR A 35 -8.26 -13.00 -6.68
CA TYR A 35 -7.69 -13.45 -7.94
C TYR A 35 -6.34 -14.16 -7.75
N ILE A 36 -5.39 -13.55 -7.02
CA ILE A 36 -4.06 -14.13 -6.84
C ILE A 36 -4.09 -15.39 -6.00
N ILE A 37 -4.97 -15.47 -4.98
CA ILE A 37 -5.14 -16.66 -4.16
C ILE A 37 -5.71 -17.81 -4.99
N ARG A 38 -6.74 -17.55 -5.82
CA ARG A 38 -7.27 -18.56 -6.77
C ARG A 38 -6.20 -19.06 -7.72
N HIS A 39 -5.42 -18.12 -8.27
CA HIS A 39 -4.33 -18.48 -9.20
C HIS A 39 -3.32 -19.41 -8.55
N VAL A 40 -2.76 -19.03 -7.40
CA VAL A 40 -1.78 -19.86 -6.68
C VAL A 40 -2.40 -21.15 -6.15
N GLY A 41 -3.62 -21.09 -5.64
CA GLY A 41 -4.33 -22.27 -5.14
C GLY A 41 -4.52 -23.34 -6.21
N HIS A 42 -4.98 -22.96 -7.38
CA HIS A 42 -5.11 -23.91 -8.53
C HIS A 42 -3.77 -24.37 -9.11
N LYS A 43 -2.70 -23.59 -8.95
CA LYS A 43 -1.35 -23.97 -9.37
C LYS A 43 -0.73 -25.03 -8.47
N LEU A 44 -0.97 -24.96 -7.17
CA LEU A 44 -0.27 -25.79 -6.17
C LEU A 44 -1.09 -26.97 -5.65
N PHE A 45 -2.44 -26.89 -5.67
CA PHE A 45 -3.30 -27.88 -5.05
C PHE A 45 -4.26 -28.51 -6.07
N GLU A 46 -4.42 -29.83 -5.95
CA GLU A 46 -5.37 -30.60 -6.78
C GLU A 46 -6.82 -30.26 -6.43
N ASN A 47 -7.10 -30.02 -5.14
CA ASN A 47 -8.41 -29.69 -4.62
C ASN A 47 -8.39 -28.28 -4.03
N PHE A 48 -9.10 -27.37 -4.65
CA PHE A 48 -9.26 -26.00 -4.20
C PHE A 48 -10.73 -25.77 -3.79
N ILE A 49 -10.93 -25.45 -2.52
CA ILE A 49 -12.25 -25.16 -1.93
C ILE A 49 -12.25 -23.68 -1.57
N GLU A 50 -13.11 -22.92 -2.19
CA GLU A 50 -13.30 -21.50 -1.89
C GLU A 50 -14.65 -21.27 -1.22
N ILE A 51 -14.62 -20.48 -0.11
CA ILE A 51 -15.81 -20.13 0.64
C ILE A 51 -15.83 -18.62 0.81
N ASN A 52 -16.80 -17.97 0.13
CA ASN A 52 -16.99 -16.53 0.25
C ASN A 52 -17.95 -16.23 1.41
N MET A 53 -17.43 -15.67 2.50
CA MET A 53 -18.21 -15.40 3.70
C MET A 53 -19.23 -14.27 3.56
N VAL A 54 -19.03 -13.33 2.62
CA VAL A 54 -20.03 -12.31 2.30
C VAL A 54 -21.23 -12.96 1.58
N GLU A 55 -20.97 -13.84 0.61
CA GLU A 55 -22.05 -14.56 -0.10
C GLU A 55 -22.84 -15.46 0.86
N ASP A 56 -22.15 -16.17 1.76
CA ASP A 56 -22.84 -16.96 2.80
C ASP A 56 -23.65 -16.06 3.73
N SER A 57 -23.18 -14.89 4.13
CA SER A 57 -23.86 -14.00 5.06
C SER A 57 -25.18 -13.43 4.55
N ILE A 58 -25.30 -13.25 3.23
CA ILE A 58 -26.53 -12.77 2.58
C ILE A 58 -27.39 -13.91 2.03
N GLY A 59 -26.84 -15.12 1.92
CA GLY A 59 -27.47 -16.33 1.39
C GLY A 59 -27.77 -17.36 2.49
N PRO A 60 -27.19 -18.57 2.41
CA PRO A 60 -27.57 -19.70 3.26
C PRO A 60 -27.20 -19.55 4.74
N ARG A 61 -26.21 -18.65 5.07
CA ARG A 61 -25.75 -18.37 6.42
C ARG A 61 -25.24 -19.61 7.17
N LEU A 62 -24.61 -20.55 6.45
CA LEU A 62 -24.12 -21.81 7.01
C LEU A 62 -23.09 -21.59 8.12
N PHE A 63 -22.26 -20.56 7.98
CA PHE A 63 -21.17 -20.26 8.92
C PHE A 63 -21.55 -19.31 10.06
N ALA A 64 -22.80 -18.83 10.11
CA ALA A 64 -23.23 -17.83 11.09
C ALA A 64 -23.08 -18.29 12.56
N GLU A 65 -23.34 -19.57 12.83
CA GLU A 65 -23.29 -20.17 14.16
C GLU A 65 -22.09 -21.11 14.38
N THR A 66 -21.12 -21.09 13.46
CA THR A 66 -19.94 -21.97 13.51
C THR A 66 -19.02 -21.56 14.68
N LYS A 67 -18.85 -22.44 15.66
CA LYS A 67 -18.05 -22.19 16.87
C LYS A 67 -16.87 -23.12 17.04
N THR A 68 -16.94 -24.32 16.48
CA THR A 68 -15.92 -25.36 16.61
C THR A 68 -15.31 -25.71 15.26
N VAL A 69 -14.18 -26.40 15.29
CA VAL A 69 -13.53 -26.94 14.08
C VAL A 69 -14.43 -27.98 13.40
N GLU A 70 -15.11 -28.81 14.20
CA GLU A 70 -16.05 -29.81 13.72
C GLU A 70 -17.25 -29.19 13.01
N ASP A 71 -17.83 -28.09 13.57
CA ASP A 71 -18.91 -27.34 12.91
C ASP A 71 -18.42 -26.81 11.55
N PHE A 72 -17.21 -26.24 11.52
CA PHE A 72 -16.64 -25.71 10.29
C PHE A 72 -16.49 -26.79 9.22
N TYR A 73 -15.94 -27.96 9.57
CA TYR A 73 -15.82 -29.06 8.62
C TYR A 73 -17.14 -29.63 8.17
N LEU A 74 -18.14 -29.69 9.05
CA LEU A 74 -19.47 -30.08 8.66
C LEU A 74 -20.05 -29.14 7.58
N GLN A 75 -19.91 -27.83 7.78
CA GLN A 75 -20.40 -26.84 6.81
C GLN A 75 -19.65 -26.93 5.47
N VAL A 76 -18.31 -27.02 5.51
CA VAL A 76 -17.49 -27.20 4.29
C VAL A 76 -17.86 -28.50 3.57
N SER A 77 -18.12 -29.59 4.31
CA SER A 77 -18.53 -30.88 3.73
C SER A 77 -19.88 -30.80 3.05
N MET A 78 -20.80 -29.99 3.55
CA MET A 78 -22.10 -29.76 2.91
C MET A 78 -21.97 -28.99 1.59
N LEU A 79 -20.99 -28.10 1.48
CA LEU A 79 -20.74 -27.30 0.27
C LEU A 79 -19.93 -28.09 -0.77
N GLU A 80 -18.79 -28.64 -0.37
CA GLU A 80 -17.76 -29.16 -1.28
C GLU A 80 -17.11 -30.45 -0.77
N GLY A 81 -17.88 -31.32 -0.08
CA GLY A 81 -17.35 -32.52 0.56
C GLY A 81 -16.59 -33.48 -0.37
N SER A 82 -16.90 -33.50 -1.65
CA SER A 82 -16.17 -34.30 -2.65
C SER A 82 -14.72 -33.85 -2.87
N LYS A 83 -14.41 -32.59 -2.57
CA LYS A 83 -13.05 -32.00 -2.68
C LYS A 83 -12.25 -32.11 -1.39
N MET A 84 -12.87 -32.46 -0.28
CA MET A 84 -12.19 -32.65 1.00
C MET A 84 -11.43 -33.97 1.01
N LYS A 85 -10.18 -33.92 0.53
CA LYS A 85 -9.27 -35.08 0.43
C LYS A 85 -8.18 -35.01 1.52
N GLN A 86 -6.93 -35.25 1.15
CA GLN A 86 -5.79 -35.18 2.05
C GLN A 86 -5.28 -33.73 2.16
N LYS A 87 -4.63 -33.40 3.27
CA LYS A 87 -4.06 -32.09 3.57
C LYS A 87 -3.18 -31.56 2.45
N ASP A 88 -2.22 -32.35 2.02
CA ASP A 88 -1.21 -31.92 1.03
C ASP A 88 -1.81 -31.63 -0.34
N ASN A 89 -3.02 -32.13 -0.62
CA ASN A 89 -3.70 -31.96 -1.90
C ASN A 89 -4.90 -31.01 -1.85
N THR A 90 -5.22 -30.46 -0.67
CA THR A 90 -6.43 -29.66 -0.48
C THR A 90 -6.15 -28.33 0.18
N LEU A 91 -6.44 -27.23 -0.51
CA LEU A 91 -6.43 -25.89 0.03
C LEU A 91 -7.86 -25.40 0.29
N ILE A 92 -8.13 -24.95 1.49
CA ILE A 92 -9.38 -24.28 1.86
C ILE A 92 -9.11 -22.77 1.93
N PHE A 93 -9.74 -22.03 1.02
CA PHE A 93 -9.67 -20.58 0.95
C PHE A 93 -10.91 -19.95 1.59
N ILE A 94 -10.72 -19.18 2.63
CA ILE A 94 -11.77 -18.44 3.34
C ILE A 94 -11.71 -16.98 2.88
N ASP A 95 -12.59 -16.62 1.95
CA ASP A 95 -12.62 -15.26 1.39
C ASP A 95 -13.58 -14.35 2.17
N GLU A 96 -13.23 -13.05 2.27
CA GLU A 96 -14.01 -12.01 2.97
C GLU A 96 -14.37 -12.40 4.43
N ILE A 97 -13.39 -12.98 5.15
CA ILE A 97 -13.57 -13.54 6.51
C ILE A 97 -14.17 -12.54 7.50
N GLN A 98 -14.00 -11.21 7.28
CA GLN A 98 -14.57 -10.17 8.16
C GLN A 98 -16.11 -10.17 8.18
N ALA A 99 -16.78 -10.83 7.24
CA ALA A 99 -18.22 -10.99 7.29
C ALA A 99 -18.70 -11.77 8.52
N TYR A 100 -17.82 -12.65 9.04
CA TYR A 100 -18.04 -13.39 10.28
C TYR A 100 -16.86 -13.23 11.25
N PRO A 101 -16.82 -12.16 12.07
CA PRO A 101 -15.68 -11.86 12.95
C PRO A 101 -15.29 -12.98 13.91
N HIS A 102 -16.24 -13.83 14.33
CA HIS A 102 -15.96 -14.97 15.20
C HIS A 102 -15.08 -16.03 14.54
N LEU A 103 -15.10 -16.15 13.20
CA LEU A 103 -14.23 -17.07 12.47
C LEU A 103 -12.75 -16.67 12.54
N LEU A 104 -12.42 -15.40 12.76
CA LEU A 104 -11.03 -14.98 13.00
C LEU A 104 -10.43 -15.68 14.24
N THR A 105 -11.23 -15.86 15.29
CA THR A 105 -10.81 -16.63 16.47
C THR A 105 -10.68 -18.11 16.13
N LEU A 106 -11.55 -18.66 15.27
CA LEU A 106 -11.52 -20.05 14.84
C LEU A 106 -10.26 -20.40 14.05
N LEU A 107 -9.64 -19.45 13.34
CA LEU A 107 -8.39 -19.66 12.59
C LEU A 107 -7.28 -20.24 13.49
N LYS A 108 -7.25 -19.89 14.79
CA LYS A 108 -6.30 -20.47 15.75
C LYS A 108 -6.47 -21.99 15.87
N PHE A 109 -7.69 -22.44 15.94
CA PHE A 109 -7.99 -23.86 16.14
C PHE A 109 -7.83 -24.64 14.83
N LEU A 110 -8.18 -24.04 13.70
CA LEU A 110 -7.94 -24.60 12.37
C LEU A 110 -6.44 -24.78 12.08
N SER A 111 -5.59 -23.82 12.49
CA SER A 111 -4.14 -23.94 12.33
C SER A 111 -3.52 -25.04 13.19
N GLN A 112 -4.14 -25.38 14.32
CA GLN A 112 -3.69 -26.42 15.23
C GLN A 112 -4.21 -27.80 14.85
N ASP A 113 -5.36 -27.88 14.22
CA ASP A 113 -6.03 -29.10 13.83
C ASP A 113 -5.28 -29.83 12.69
N ASP A 114 -4.64 -29.10 11.80
CA ASP A 114 -3.70 -29.61 10.79
C ASP A 114 -4.28 -30.63 9.79
N ARG A 115 -5.62 -30.69 9.63
CA ARG A 115 -6.27 -31.59 8.65
C ARG A 115 -6.20 -31.11 7.21
N PHE A 116 -6.09 -29.80 6.99
CA PHE A 116 -6.03 -29.17 5.66
C PHE A 116 -5.07 -28.00 5.68
N THR A 117 -4.71 -27.53 4.47
CA THR A 117 -4.00 -26.27 4.29
C THR A 117 -5.03 -25.14 4.14
N TYR A 118 -4.75 -23.99 4.75
CA TYR A 118 -5.67 -22.85 4.78
C TYR A 118 -4.99 -21.58 4.32
N ILE A 119 -5.77 -20.77 3.62
CA ILE A 119 -5.48 -19.36 3.36
C ILE A 119 -6.77 -18.56 3.59
N ALA A 120 -6.65 -17.35 4.11
CA ALA A 120 -7.79 -16.49 4.30
C ALA A 120 -7.52 -15.11 3.69
N SER A 121 -8.57 -14.43 3.25
CA SER A 121 -8.49 -13.04 2.83
C SER A 121 -9.62 -12.20 3.40
N GLY A 122 -9.42 -10.89 3.40
CA GLY A 122 -10.49 -9.95 3.69
C GLY A 122 -10.08 -8.52 3.42
N SER A 123 -11.09 -7.72 3.18
CA SER A 123 -11.01 -6.27 3.19
C SER A 123 -11.40 -5.78 4.59
N LEU A 124 -10.89 -4.64 5.03
CA LEU A 124 -11.22 -4.08 6.36
C LEU A 124 -10.77 -4.94 7.56
N LEU A 125 -9.86 -5.90 7.35
CA LEU A 125 -9.39 -6.78 8.43
C LEU A 125 -8.72 -6.00 9.57
N GLY A 126 -8.04 -4.89 9.29
CA GLY A 126 -7.46 -4.04 10.33
C GLY A 126 -8.52 -3.51 11.31
N VAL A 127 -9.68 -3.10 10.78
CA VAL A 127 -10.82 -2.62 11.58
C VAL A 127 -11.45 -3.77 12.37
N THR A 128 -11.72 -4.90 11.70
CA THR A 128 -12.35 -6.06 12.35
C THR A 128 -11.46 -6.66 13.42
N LEU A 129 -10.14 -6.74 13.20
CA LEU A 129 -9.18 -7.23 14.18
C LEU A 129 -9.10 -6.32 15.42
N SER A 130 -9.17 -4.99 15.27
CA SER A 130 -9.18 -4.09 16.42
C SER A 130 -10.44 -4.23 17.30
N GLN A 131 -11.53 -4.76 16.73
CA GLN A 131 -12.81 -4.99 17.43
C GLN A 131 -12.96 -6.43 17.96
N THR A 132 -12.09 -7.37 17.56
CA THR A 132 -12.14 -8.75 18.04
C THR A 132 -11.44 -8.88 19.40
N THR A 133 -12.10 -9.59 20.34
CA THR A 133 -11.60 -9.80 21.70
C THR A 133 -10.35 -10.69 21.80
N SER A 134 -10.03 -11.46 20.76
CA SER A 134 -8.87 -12.34 20.72
C SER A 134 -8.34 -12.51 19.30
N ILE A 135 -7.21 -11.86 19.02
CA ILE A 135 -6.48 -12.04 17.75
C ILE A 135 -5.51 -13.21 17.93
N PRO A 136 -5.57 -14.27 17.09
CA PRO A 136 -4.69 -15.43 17.23
C PRO A 136 -3.30 -15.15 16.63
N MET A 137 -2.56 -14.17 17.16
CA MET A 137 -1.28 -13.67 16.63
C MET A 137 -0.23 -14.76 16.37
N GLY A 138 -0.24 -15.85 17.17
CA GLY A 138 0.69 -16.98 17.00
C GLY A 138 0.31 -17.94 15.86
N SER A 139 -0.95 -17.94 15.42
CA SER A 139 -1.52 -18.91 14.48
C SER A 139 -1.78 -18.35 13.08
N ILE A 140 -1.59 -17.04 12.88
CA ILE A 140 -1.74 -16.40 11.59
C ILE A 140 -0.46 -15.64 11.19
N ARG A 141 -0.21 -15.58 9.88
CA ARG A 141 0.75 -14.67 9.25
C ARG A 141 -0.03 -13.67 8.42
N LYS A 142 -0.09 -12.42 8.90
CA LYS A 142 -0.79 -11.35 8.18
C LYS A 142 0.13 -10.71 7.15
N VAL A 143 -0.35 -10.57 5.92
CA VAL A 143 0.34 -9.87 4.83
C VAL A 143 -0.63 -8.89 4.19
N ARG A 144 -0.20 -7.67 3.95
CA ARG A 144 -1.00 -6.66 3.26
C ARG A 144 -0.68 -6.65 1.77
N MET A 145 -1.73 -6.66 0.95
CA MET A 145 -1.65 -6.51 -0.49
C MET A 145 -2.06 -5.09 -0.89
N PHE A 146 -1.21 -4.45 -1.69
CA PHE A 146 -1.42 -3.10 -2.21
C PHE A 146 -1.83 -3.14 -3.70
N PRO A 147 -2.27 -2.02 -4.31
CA PRO A 147 -2.28 -1.87 -5.77
C PRO A 147 -0.91 -2.23 -6.38
N LEU A 148 -0.81 -2.44 -7.68
CA LEU A 148 0.48 -2.66 -8.34
C LEU A 148 1.42 -1.50 -8.03
N ASP A 149 2.64 -1.82 -7.60
CA ASP A 149 3.72 -0.85 -7.54
C ASP A 149 4.28 -0.55 -8.94
N PHE A 150 5.21 0.40 -9.04
CA PHE A 150 5.71 0.81 -10.33
C PHE A 150 6.49 -0.30 -11.05
N GLU A 151 7.22 -1.15 -10.33
CA GLU A 151 7.91 -2.30 -10.91
C GLU A 151 6.92 -3.31 -11.49
N GLU A 152 5.84 -3.66 -10.76
CA GLU A 152 4.77 -4.53 -11.24
C GLU A 152 4.06 -3.94 -12.47
N PHE A 153 3.87 -2.61 -12.50
CA PHE A 153 3.33 -1.91 -13.65
C PHE A 153 4.25 -1.98 -14.87
N LEU A 154 5.57 -1.91 -14.69
CA LEU A 154 6.54 -2.10 -15.78
C LEU A 154 6.46 -3.50 -16.36
N TYR A 155 6.38 -4.55 -15.53
CA TYR A 155 6.17 -5.91 -16.00
C TYR A 155 4.85 -6.06 -16.77
N ALA A 156 3.77 -5.46 -16.30
CA ALA A 156 2.49 -5.43 -16.99
C ALA A 156 2.57 -4.77 -18.39
N ASN A 157 3.47 -3.79 -18.54
CA ASN A 157 3.75 -3.12 -19.82
C ASN A 157 4.84 -3.81 -20.68
N GLY A 158 5.22 -5.04 -20.33
CA GLY A 158 6.10 -5.89 -21.14
C GLY A 158 7.59 -5.70 -20.88
N LEU A 159 8.02 -4.98 -19.86
CA LEU A 159 9.41 -5.04 -19.42
C LEU A 159 9.68 -6.43 -18.84
N ASN A 160 10.88 -6.94 -19.09
CA ASN A 160 11.30 -8.22 -18.55
C ASN A 160 12.23 -8.05 -17.34
N GLU A 161 12.42 -9.14 -16.62
CA GLU A 161 13.26 -9.20 -15.42
C GLU A 161 14.72 -8.77 -15.70
N PHE A 162 15.25 -9.08 -16.88
CA PHE A 162 16.59 -8.66 -17.26
C PHE A 162 16.74 -7.14 -17.26
N ALA A 163 15.77 -6.43 -17.85
CA ALA A 163 15.80 -4.97 -17.89
C ALA A 163 15.70 -4.36 -16.48
N VAL A 164 14.79 -4.87 -15.65
CA VAL A 164 14.59 -4.38 -14.27
C VAL A 164 15.84 -4.67 -13.42
N SER A 165 16.41 -5.89 -13.52
CA SER A 165 17.66 -6.25 -12.82
C SER A 165 18.85 -5.39 -13.24
N ALA A 166 18.95 -5.06 -14.54
CA ALA A 166 20.00 -4.15 -15.02
C ALA A 166 19.85 -2.73 -14.46
N MET A 167 18.61 -2.23 -14.36
CA MET A 167 18.32 -0.94 -13.73
C MET A 167 18.61 -0.95 -12.22
N ARG A 168 18.27 -2.04 -11.52
CA ARG A 168 18.57 -2.21 -10.09
C ARG A 168 20.08 -2.15 -9.82
N LYS A 169 20.90 -2.83 -10.63
CA LYS A 169 22.37 -2.76 -10.54
C LYS A 169 22.92 -1.35 -10.73
N LYS A 170 22.31 -0.55 -11.60
CA LYS A 170 22.71 0.86 -11.77
C LYS A 170 22.31 1.70 -10.56
N PHE A 171 21.11 1.48 -9.99
CA PHE A 171 20.70 2.11 -8.75
C PHE A 171 21.67 1.81 -7.59
N GLU A 172 22.02 0.53 -7.38
CA GLU A 172 22.95 0.09 -6.32
C GLU A 172 24.35 0.72 -6.48
N ARG A 173 24.78 0.97 -7.71
CA ARG A 173 26.06 1.64 -8.02
C ARG A 173 25.97 3.15 -8.07
N LEU A 174 24.79 3.73 -7.83
CA LEU A 174 24.52 5.15 -8.00
C LEU A 174 24.93 5.66 -9.38
N GLU A 175 24.55 4.92 -10.43
CA GLU A 175 24.81 5.24 -11.83
C GLU A 175 23.54 5.75 -12.50
N ALA A 176 23.67 6.77 -13.37
CA ALA A 176 22.56 7.25 -14.19
C ALA A 176 22.28 6.28 -15.36
N MET A 177 21.01 6.21 -15.79
CA MET A 177 20.65 5.61 -17.08
C MET A 177 21.17 6.48 -18.23
N ASP A 178 21.35 5.88 -19.42
CA ASP A 178 21.48 6.66 -20.64
C ASP A 178 20.20 7.46 -20.93
N GLU A 179 20.30 8.48 -21.76
CA GLU A 179 19.19 9.38 -22.01
C GLU A 179 17.96 8.70 -22.65
N PRO A 180 18.10 7.83 -23.68
CA PRO A 180 16.96 7.09 -24.22
C PRO A 180 16.24 6.22 -23.20
N THR A 181 16.99 5.48 -22.37
CA THR A 181 16.41 4.65 -21.30
C THR A 181 15.71 5.51 -20.25
N HIS A 182 16.33 6.61 -19.82
CA HIS A 182 15.68 7.55 -18.89
C HIS A 182 14.37 8.09 -19.43
N ASN A 183 14.37 8.58 -20.68
CA ASN A 183 13.16 9.12 -21.31
C ASN A 183 12.05 8.07 -21.41
N LYS A 184 12.39 6.82 -21.73
CA LYS A 184 11.45 5.71 -21.76
C LYS A 184 10.88 5.40 -20.36
N MET A 185 11.72 5.41 -19.33
CA MET A 185 11.29 5.20 -17.94
C MET A 185 10.37 6.32 -17.45
N MET A 186 10.68 7.58 -17.81
CA MET A 186 9.81 8.72 -17.49
C MET A 186 8.46 8.64 -18.23
N ASP A 187 8.43 8.11 -19.47
CA ASP A 187 7.18 7.86 -20.19
C ASP A 187 6.32 6.81 -19.46
N TYR A 188 6.90 5.69 -19.02
CA TYR A 188 6.19 4.71 -18.20
C TYR A 188 5.73 5.31 -16.86
N PHE A 189 6.56 6.11 -16.21
CA PHE A 189 6.22 6.74 -14.95
C PHE A 189 5.02 7.69 -15.10
N ARG A 190 5.00 8.55 -16.13
CA ARG A 190 3.83 9.41 -16.41
C ARG A 190 2.57 8.61 -16.72
N LYS A 191 2.68 7.48 -17.43
CA LYS A 191 1.55 6.58 -17.63
C LYS A 191 1.06 5.98 -16.32
N TYR A 192 1.97 5.59 -15.43
CA TYR A 192 1.63 5.09 -14.11
C TYR A 192 0.91 6.16 -13.27
N LEU A 193 1.32 7.43 -13.35
CA LEU A 193 0.58 8.52 -12.69
C LEU A 193 -0.88 8.63 -13.15
N LEU A 194 -1.18 8.26 -14.39
CA LEU A 194 -2.53 8.32 -14.95
C LEU A 194 -3.33 7.04 -14.69
N VAL A 195 -2.70 5.89 -14.85
CA VAL A 195 -3.36 4.59 -14.78
C VAL A 195 -3.46 4.08 -13.34
N GLY A 196 -2.43 4.35 -12.54
CA GLY A 196 -2.30 3.78 -11.19
C GLY A 196 -1.93 2.31 -11.22
N GLY A 197 -2.11 1.67 -10.06
CA GLY A 197 -1.81 0.26 -9.83
C GLY A 197 -3.04 -0.62 -9.55
N LEU A 198 -4.27 -0.10 -9.68
CA LEU A 198 -5.47 -0.93 -9.52
C LEU A 198 -5.60 -1.90 -10.69
N PRO A 199 -5.70 -3.24 -10.45
CA PRO A 199 -5.64 -4.26 -11.51
C PRO A 199 -6.62 -4.05 -12.66
N ASP A 200 -7.85 -3.64 -12.38
CA ASP A 200 -8.87 -3.44 -13.41
C ASP A 200 -8.54 -2.21 -14.28
N ALA A 201 -8.00 -1.15 -13.67
CA ALA A 201 -7.54 0.05 -14.39
C ALA A 201 -6.33 -0.29 -15.29
N VAL A 202 -5.37 -1.06 -14.77
CA VAL A 202 -4.19 -1.52 -15.53
C VAL A 202 -4.61 -2.41 -16.69
N ASN A 203 -5.46 -3.42 -16.46
CA ASN A 203 -5.96 -4.30 -17.53
C ASN A 203 -6.72 -3.51 -18.61
N SER A 204 -7.61 -2.61 -18.21
CA SER A 204 -8.35 -1.76 -19.15
C SER A 204 -7.40 -0.90 -20.01
N TYR A 205 -6.34 -0.34 -19.40
CA TYR A 205 -5.32 0.41 -20.13
C TYR A 205 -4.57 -0.47 -21.14
N LEU A 206 -4.15 -1.67 -20.73
CA LEU A 206 -3.39 -2.58 -21.59
C LEU A 206 -4.22 -3.11 -22.77
N GLU A 207 -5.53 -3.31 -22.58
CA GLU A 207 -6.43 -3.80 -23.60
C GLU A 207 -6.87 -2.73 -24.60
N ASN A 208 -7.16 -1.53 -24.11
CA ASN A 208 -7.82 -0.50 -24.91
C ASN A 208 -6.90 0.68 -25.25
N HIS A 209 -5.82 0.91 -24.52
CA HIS A 209 -4.96 2.10 -24.58
C HIS A 209 -5.75 3.41 -24.52
N ASN A 210 -6.92 3.39 -23.84
CA ASN A 210 -7.83 4.52 -23.74
C ASN A 210 -8.00 4.92 -22.27
N ILE A 211 -7.55 6.12 -21.95
CA ILE A 211 -7.59 6.63 -20.59
C ILE A 211 -9.02 6.93 -20.09
N GLN A 212 -9.97 7.14 -20.99
CA GLN A 212 -11.35 7.38 -20.58
C GLN A 212 -11.94 6.18 -19.87
N PHE A 213 -11.75 4.95 -20.39
CA PHE A 213 -12.20 3.73 -19.72
C PHE A 213 -11.49 3.52 -18.37
N VAL A 214 -10.21 3.88 -18.30
CA VAL A 214 -9.46 3.86 -17.03
C VAL A 214 -10.08 4.81 -16.01
N ARG A 215 -10.47 6.03 -16.43
CA ARG A 215 -11.11 7.02 -15.56
C ARG A 215 -12.48 6.57 -15.05
N GLU A 216 -13.27 5.89 -15.87
CA GLU A 216 -14.54 5.31 -15.47
C GLU A 216 -14.35 4.28 -14.34
N ILE A 217 -13.39 3.35 -14.49
CA ILE A 217 -13.04 2.37 -13.45
C ILE A 217 -12.53 3.05 -12.18
N GLN A 218 -11.64 4.03 -12.31
CA GLN A 218 -11.12 4.77 -11.16
C GLN A 218 -12.21 5.50 -10.39
N GLN A 219 -13.16 6.11 -11.09
CA GLN A 219 -14.32 6.78 -10.47
C GLN A 219 -15.21 5.78 -9.74
N GLU A 220 -15.52 4.64 -10.38
CA GLU A 220 -16.31 3.58 -9.74
C GLU A 220 -15.65 3.07 -8.46
N ILE A 221 -14.33 2.85 -8.48
CA ILE A 221 -13.59 2.39 -7.31
C ILE A 221 -13.56 3.47 -6.22
N HIS A 222 -13.37 4.74 -6.60
CA HIS A 222 -13.42 5.86 -5.67
C HIS A 222 -14.78 5.94 -4.97
N ASP A 223 -15.87 5.89 -5.73
CA ASP A 223 -17.23 5.93 -5.21
C ASP A 223 -17.52 4.70 -4.31
N TYR A 224 -16.98 3.54 -4.70
CA TYR A 224 -17.09 2.33 -3.92
C TYR A 224 -16.36 2.44 -2.58
N TYR A 225 -15.14 2.98 -2.55
CA TYR A 225 -14.40 3.23 -1.30
C TYR A 225 -15.14 4.22 -0.39
N ALA A 226 -15.66 5.29 -0.98
CA ALA A 226 -16.47 6.27 -0.26
C ALA A 226 -17.75 5.66 0.32
N ALA A 227 -18.39 4.73 -0.41
CA ALA A 227 -19.58 4.01 0.05
C ALA A 227 -19.24 2.94 1.10
N ASP A 228 -18.13 2.21 0.93
CA ASP A 228 -17.70 1.17 1.88
C ASP A 228 -17.30 1.74 3.23
N ALA A 229 -16.60 2.89 3.21
CA ALA A 229 -16.33 3.69 4.41
C ALA A 229 -17.60 4.01 5.21
N SER A 230 -18.75 3.96 4.55
CA SER A 230 -20.04 4.33 5.09
C SER A 230 -20.84 3.18 5.73
N LYS A 231 -20.35 1.94 5.75
CA LYS A 231 -21.14 0.78 6.25
C LYS A 231 -21.09 0.59 7.76
N TYR A 232 -20.23 1.28 8.47
CA TYR A 232 -19.87 0.92 9.84
C TYR A 232 -20.69 1.57 10.94
N ASP A 233 -21.10 2.83 10.79
CA ASP A 233 -21.85 3.56 11.82
C ASP A 233 -22.46 4.79 11.17
N GLU A 234 -23.77 4.98 11.26
CA GLU A 234 -24.46 6.09 10.58
C GLU A 234 -23.91 7.47 10.96
N GLU A 235 -23.49 7.65 12.21
CA GLU A 235 -22.96 8.92 12.70
C GLU A 235 -21.51 9.16 12.26
N ARG A 236 -20.67 8.12 12.27
CA ARG A 236 -19.26 8.18 11.86
C ARG A 236 -19.09 8.11 10.33
N LYS A 237 -20.03 7.45 9.65
CA LYS A 237 -20.10 7.28 8.20
C LYS A 237 -19.84 8.57 7.42
N LEU A 238 -20.55 9.64 7.78
CA LEU A 238 -20.41 10.93 7.10
C LEU A 238 -19.03 11.57 7.35
N LYS A 239 -18.45 11.36 8.53
CA LYS A 239 -17.12 11.89 8.87
C LYS A 239 -16.03 11.17 8.10
N ILE A 240 -16.07 9.82 8.07
CA ILE A 240 -15.11 8.99 7.33
C ILE A 240 -15.14 9.37 5.85
N ARG A 241 -16.33 9.46 5.25
CA ARG A 241 -16.48 9.87 3.86
C ARG A 241 -15.91 11.27 3.61
N ARG A 242 -16.24 12.24 4.47
CA ARG A 242 -15.70 13.62 4.32
C ARG A 242 -14.18 13.67 4.43
N ILE A 243 -13.59 12.90 5.34
CA ILE A 243 -12.14 12.81 5.46
C ILE A 243 -11.55 12.25 4.16
N TYR A 244 -12.12 11.17 3.62
CA TYR A 244 -11.67 10.55 2.38
C TYR A 244 -11.78 11.52 1.19
N ASP A 245 -12.92 12.19 1.03
CA ASP A 245 -13.17 13.18 -0.03
C ASP A 245 -12.24 14.41 0.07
N LEU A 246 -11.74 14.73 1.28
CA LEU A 246 -10.82 15.84 1.51
C LEU A 246 -9.34 15.49 1.22
N ILE A 247 -8.97 14.21 1.08
CA ILE A 247 -7.57 13.83 0.84
C ILE A 247 -6.98 14.54 -0.39
N PRO A 248 -7.61 14.52 -1.59
CA PRO A 248 -7.05 15.18 -2.77
C PRO A 248 -6.87 16.69 -2.58
N SER A 249 -7.85 17.36 -1.97
CA SER A 249 -7.76 18.81 -1.73
C SER A 249 -6.71 19.17 -0.68
N ASN A 250 -6.52 18.33 0.34
CA ASN A 250 -5.45 18.54 1.33
C ASN A 250 -4.07 18.39 0.69
N MET A 251 -3.91 17.52 -0.31
CA MET A 251 -2.67 17.34 -1.06
C MET A 251 -2.29 18.59 -1.90
N GLU A 252 -3.28 19.34 -2.39
CA GLU A 252 -3.04 20.58 -3.14
C GLU A 252 -2.71 21.78 -2.22
N ASN A 253 -2.94 21.66 -0.92
CA ASN A 253 -2.60 22.71 0.04
C ASN A 253 -1.08 22.76 0.29
N LYS A 254 -0.57 23.97 0.58
CA LYS A 254 0.86 24.20 0.86
C LYS A 254 1.44 23.27 1.94
N LYS A 255 0.64 22.86 2.94
CA LYS A 255 1.10 22.02 4.05
C LYS A 255 0.70 20.55 3.91
N LYS A 256 -0.10 20.19 2.93
CA LYS A 256 -0.51 18.80 2.60
C LYS A 256 -0.96 17.94 3.78
N ARG A 257 -1.41 18.55 4.87
CA ARG A 257 -1.86 17.86 6.08
C ARG A 257 -3.36 17.96 6.28
N VAL A 258 -3.90 16.97 6.96
CA VAL A 258 -5.32 16.99 7.35
C VAL A 258 -5.57 18.14 8.33
N VAL A 259 -6.61 18.93 8.04
CA VAL A 259 -7.07 20.01 8.89
C VAL A 259 -8.39 19.60 9.54
N ALA A 260 -8.36 19.27 10.85
CA ALA A 260 -9.51 18.76 11.59
C ALA A 260 -10.76 19.66 11.48
N GLN A 261 -10.57 20.98 11.42
CA GLN A 261 -11.69 21.94 11.31
C GLN A 261 -12.44 21.84 9.97
N SER A 262 -11.77 21.43 8.87
CA SER A 262 -12.40 21.29 7.55
C SER A 262 -13.30 20.07 7.43
N ILE A 263 -13.19 19.10 8.33
CA ILE A 263 -13.97 17.85 8.26
C ILE A 263 -15.47 18.13 8.52
N GLU A 264 -15.81 18.97 9.51
CA GLU A 264 -17.19 19.31 9.84
C GLU A 264 -17.47 20.82 9.79
N ASP A 265 -16.51 21.62 9.33
CA ASP A 265 -16.58 23.09 9.33
C ASP A 265 -16.86 23.68 10.74
N LYS A 266 -16.32 23.03 11.77
CA LYS A 266 -16.50 23.40 13.18
C LYS A 266 -15.19 23.89 13.80
N LYS A 267 -15.23 25.08 14.41
CA LYS A 267 -14.09 25.60 15.18
C LYS A 267 -13.85 24.77 16.44
N GLY A 268 -12.59 24.62 16.83
CA GLY A 268 -12.19 23.94 18.06
C GLY A 268 -12.04 22.41 17.93
N LYS A 269 -12.32 21.85 16.77
CA LYS A 269 -12.05 20.43 16.50
C LYS A 269 -10.56 20.17 16.34
N THR A 270 -10.10 19.07 16.91
CA THR A 270 -8.71 18.60 16.93
C THR A 270 -8.59 17.27 16.23
N PHE A 271 -7.37 16.83 15.98
CA PHE A 271 -7.07 15.50 15.43
C PHE A 271 -7.69 14.37 16.30
N ALA A 272 -7.64 14.50 17.64
CA ALA A 272 -8.16 13.48 18.55
C ALA A 272 -9.68 13.25 18.42
N ASP A 273 -10.43 14.25 17.92
CA ASP A 273 -11.87 14.12 17.68
C ASP A 273 -12.23 13.18 16.52
N TYR A 274 -11.24 12.81 15.67
CA TYR A 274 -11.42 12.01 14.45
C TYR A 274 -10.43 10.84 14.35
N GLN A 275 -9.81 10.46 15.45
CA GLN A 275 -8.78 9.41 15.45
C GLN A 275 -9.32 8.08 14.95
N ASP A 276 -10.51 7.68 15.38
CA ASP A 276 -11.14 6.42 14.96
C ASP A 276 -11.44 6.41 13.45
N GLU A 277 -11.86 7.55 12.90
CA GLU A 277 -12.15 7.69 11.47
C GLU A 277 -10.86 7.64 10.61
N PHE A 278 -9.77 8.22 11.09
CA PHE A 278 -8.46 8.09 10.43
C PHE A 278 -7.96 6.65 10.48
N GLU A 279 -8.01 6.04 11.66
CA GLU A 279 -7.62 4.64 11.88
C GLU A 279 -8.42 3.69 10.96
N TYR A 280 -9.72 3.98 10.77
CA TYR A 280 -10.57 3.22 9.86
C TYR A 280 -10.03 3.27 8.42
N LEU A 281 -9.81 4.47 7.86
CA LEU A 281 -9.34 4.66 6.48
C LEU A 281 -7.97 3.98 6.24
N ILE A 282 -7.06 4.09 7.21
CA ILE A 282 -5.72 3.52 7.17
C ILE A 282 -5.78 1.99 7.28
N SER A 283 -6.56 1.48 8.23
CA SER A 283 -6.73 0.05 8.46
C SER A 283 -7.45 -0.64 7.29
N ALA A 284 -8.40 0.06 6.66
CA ALA A 284 -9.05 -0.39 5.43
C ALA A 284 -8.11 -0.43 4.20
N GLY A 285 -6.95 0.21 4.29
CA GLY A 285 -5.97 0.28 3.22
C GLY A 285 -6.37 1.20 2.06
N ILE A 286 -7.38 2.06 2.26
CA ILE A 286 -7.83 3.03 1.24
C ILE A 286 -7.15 4.39 1.38
N ALA A 287 -6.54 4.65 2.53
CA ALA A 287 -5.66 5.78 2.74
C ALA A 287 -4.31 5.33 3.32
N LEU A 288 -3.25 6.03 2.96
CA LEU A 288 -1.91 5.83 3.44
C LEU A 288 -1.54 6.98 4.37
N ASN A 289 -0.97 6.67 5.54
CA ASN A 289 -0.63 7.67 6.53
C ASN A 289 0.87 7.97 6.57
N VAL A 290 1.19 9.25 6.75
CA VAL A 290 2.52 9.74 7.05
C VAL A 290 2.45 10.60 8.30
N GLN A 291 3.10 10.17 9.38
CA GLN A 291 2.97 10.79 10.69
C GLN A 291 4.00 11.90 10.89
N ALA A 292 3.60 12.99 11.55
CA ALA A 292 4.53 14.05 11.92
C ALA A 292 5.39 13.61 13.09
N ILE A 293 6.72 13.89 12.99
CA ILE A 293 7.64 13.72 14.11
C ILE A 293 8.11 15.04 14.67
N SER A 294 8.47 15.06 15.95
CA SER A 294 9.01 16.23 16.64
C SER A 294 10.54 16.25 16.62
N ASN A 295 11.17 15.08 16.69
CA ASN A 295 12.62 14.91 16.69
C ASN A 295 13.00 13.81 15.69
N PRO A 296 13.77 14.13 14.63
CA PRO A 296 14.09 13.18 13.57
C PRO A 296 15.32 12.31 13.89
N VAL A 297 15.32 11.69 15.05
CA VAL A 297 16.38 10.77 15.50
C VAL A 297 15.81 9.35 15.49
N PHE A 298 16.61 8.40 15.02
CA PHE A 298 16.28 6.99 15.04
C PHE A 298 16.07 6.45 16.48
N PRO A 299 15.07 5.59 16.75
CA PRO A 299 13.97 5.23 15.86
C PRO A 299 12.88 6.32 15.82
N LEU A 300 12.39 6.64 14.62
CA LEU A 300 11.49 7.77 14.39
C LEU A 300 10.16 7.65 15.13
N VAL A 301 9.70 6.41 15.38
CA VAL A 301 8.45 6.14 16.10
C VAL A 301 8.40 6.74 17.50
N GLU A 302 9.53 6.89 18.18
CA GLU A 302 9.61 7.48 19.53
C GLU A 302 9.23 8.97 19.56
N SER A 303 9.26 9.65 18.43
CA SER A 303 9.04 11.09 18.34
C SER A 303 7.71 11.49 17.67
N THR A 304 6.77 10.58 17.55
CA THR A 304 5.43 10.77 16.90
C THR A 304 4.41 11.58 17.71
N GLY A 305 4.81 12.23 18.80
CA GLY A 305 3.89 12.93 19.71
C GLY A 305 3.14 14.16 19.16
N LYS A 306 3.30 14.50 17.87
CA LYS A 306 2.50 15.52 17.20
C LYS A 306 1.25 14.88 16.60
N ASN A 307 0.09 15.28 17.08
CA ASN A 307 -1.20 14.91 16.50
C ASN A 307 -1.41 15.57 15.12
N LEU A 308 -0.49 15.33 14.17
CA LEU A 308 -0.51 15.83 12.81
C LEU A 308 -0.23 14.70 11.83
N LEU A 309 -0.99 14.65 10.77
CA LEU A 309 -1.04 13.55 9.83
C LEU A 309 -1.19 14.09 8.40
N LYS A 310 -0.41 13.53 7.46
CA LYS A 310 -0.71 13.57 6.04
C LYS A 310 -1.40 12.27 5.65
N LEU A 311 -2.43 12.37 4.83
CA LEU A 311 -3.09 11.22 4.22
C LEU A 311 -2.93 11.28 2.71
N TYR A 312 -2.57 10.15 2.11
CA TYR A 312 -2.51 9.93 0.68
C TYR A 312 -3.56 8.88 0.28
N LEU A 313 -4.09 8.96 -0.92
CA LEU A 313 -4.88 7.85 -1.47
C LEU A 313 -3.96 6.65 -1.74
N ASN A 314 -4.51 5.47 -1.64
CA ASN A 314 -3.77 4.23 -1.88
C ASN A 314 -3.39 3.99 -3.36
N ASP A 315 -3.92 4.80 -4.28
CA ASP A 315 -3.66 4.70 -5.71
C ASP A 315 -3.54 6.10 -6.36
N VAL A 316 -2.44 6.30 -7.09
CA VAL A 316 -2.14 7.58 -7.76
C VAL A 316 -3.05 7.84 -8.97
N GLY A 317 -3.51 6.78 -9.64
CA GLY A 317 -4.43 6.90 -10.77
C GLY A 317 -5.78 7.46 -10.34
N VAL A 318 -6.29 6.99 -9.19
CA VAL A 318 -7.50 7.56 -8.57
C VAL A 318 -7.29 9.02 -8.22
N LEU A 319 -6.16 9.39 -7.62
CA LEU A 319 -5.84 10.77 -7.30
C LEU A 319 -5.84 11.67 -8.55
N THR A 320 -5.13 11.26 -9.60
CA THR A 320 -5.07 12.05 -10.86
C THR A 320 -6.40 12.07 -11.60
N GLY A 321 -7.23 11.02 -11.44
CA GLY A 321 -8.60 10.99 -11.93
C GLY A 321 -9.46 12.08 -11.30
N ILE A 322 -9.38 12.24 -9.99
CA ILE A 322 -10.11 13.28 -9.24
C ILE A 322 -9.59 14.67 -9.58
N LEU A 323 -8.26 14.86 -9.59
CA LEU A 323 -7.67 16.19 -9.77
C LEU A 323 -7.78 16.71 -11.19
N TYR A 324 -7.63 15.85 -12.21
CA TYR A 324 -7.47 16.30 -13.60
C TYR A 324 -8.54 15.74 -14.55
N GLY A 325 -9.35 14.78 -14.11
CA GLY A 325 -10.39 14.16 -14.96
C GLY A 325 -9.78 13.59 -16.24
N ASN A 326 -10.35 13.96 -17.37
CA ASN A 326 -9.89 13.53 -18.69
C ASN A 326 -8.75 14.39 -19.28
N ASN A 327 -8.26 15.41 -18.57
CA ASN A 327 -7.15 16.22 -19.04
C ASN A 327 -5.80 15.53 -18.77
N ILE A 328 -5.48 14.54 -19.60
CA ILE A 328 -4.23 13.76 -19.48
C ILE A 328 -2.99 14.56 -19.85
N ARG A 329 -3.12 15.62 -20.67
CA ARG A 329 -1.98 16.46 -21.08
C ARG A 329 -1.31 17.13 -19.90
N ALA A 330 -2.10 17.50 -18.91
CA ALA A 330 -1.62 18.04 -17.65
C ALA A 330 -0.49 17.21 -17.02
N VAL A 331 -0.61 15.88 -17.11
CA VAL A 331 0.37 14.94 -16.54
C VAL A 331 1.43 14.52 -17.55
N LEU A 332 1.05 14.29 -18.83
CA LEU A 332 1.98 13.80 -19.85
C LEU A 332 2.98 14.87 -20.30
N ASP A 333 2.53 16.11 -20.43
CA ASP A 333 3.34 17.20 -20.98
C ASP A 333 4.10 17.97 -19.88
N ASP A 334 3.94 17.58 -18.59
CA ASP A 334 4.55 18.24 -17.45
C ASP A 334 4.29 19.77 -17.47
N GLU A 335 3.00 20.13 -17.68
CA GLU A 335 2.62 21.53 -17.82
C GLU A 335 2.97 22.32 -16.57
N ALA A 336 3.81 23.34 -16.72
CA ALA A 336 4.29 24.20 -15.64
C ALA A 336 3.17 24.91 -14.84
N SER A 337 1.93 24.93 -15.38
CA SER A 337 0.75 25.49 -14.72
C SER A 337 0.14 24.58 -13.68
N ILE A 338 0.55 23.29 -13.60
CA ILE A 338 -0.03 22.28 -12.73
C ILE A 338 1.00 21.84 -11.68
N ASN A 339 0.57 21.82 -10.43
CA ASN A 339 1.40 21.32 -9.34
C ASN A 339 1.38 19.79 -9.30
N LEU A 340 2.30 19.14 -10.01
CA LEU A 340 2.48 17.70 -9.94
C LEU A 340 3.21 17.23 -8.67
N GLY A 341 3.66 18.14 -7.80
CA GLY A 341 4.37 17.80 -6.58
C GLY A 341 3.60 16.85 -5.67
N SER A 342 2.30 17.09 -5.50
CA SER A 342 1.42 16.22 -4.70
C SER A 342 1.24 14.83 -5.30
N VAL A 343 1.19 14.72 -6.62
CA VAL A 343 1.07 13.45 -7.35
C VAL A 343 2.36 12.64 -7.22
N TYR A 344 3.52 13.28 -7.38
CA TYR A 344 4.84 12.64 -7.20
C TYR A 344 5.02 12.17 -5.75
N GLU A 345 4.67 12.98 -4.76
CA GLU A 345 4.70 12.56 -3.36
C GLU A 345 3.77 11.37 -3.09
N SER A 346 2.59 11.33 -3.71
CA SER A 346 1.66 10.20 -3.56
C SER A 346 2.26 8.89 -4.08
N VAL A 347 2.98 8.91 -5.21
CA VAL A 347 3.68 7.73 -5.70
C VAL A 347 4.77 7.31 -4.74
N VAL A 348 5.61 8.25 -4.29
CA VAL A 348 6.70 7.93 -3.34
C VAL A 348 6.13 7.33 -2.05
N ALA A 349 5.04 7.88 -1.52
CA ALA A 349 4.38 7.34 -0.33
C ALA A 349 3.84 5.92 -0.58
N SER A 350 3.16 5.67 -1.71
CA SER A 350 2.60 4.35 -2.02
C SER A 350 3.69 3.31 -2.25
N GLU A 351 4.76 3.64 -2.97
CA GLU A 351 5.90 2.75 -3.19
C GLU A 351 6.57 2.35 -1.86
N LEU A 352 6.96 3.32 -1.05
CA LEU A 352 7.66 3.06 0.20
C LEU A 352 6.81 2.25 1.18
N ILE A 353 5.51 2.55 1.31
CA ILE A 353 4.61 1.79 2.18
C ILE A 353 4.39 0.37 1.64
N ALA A 354 4.23 0.20 0.32
CA ALA A 354 4.12 -1.12 -0.29
C ALA A 354 5.39 -1.97 -0.11
N HIS A 355 6.55 -1.31 0.00
CA HIS A 355 7.84 -1.94 0.25
C HIS A 355 8.16 -2.12 1.75
N GLY A 356 7.20 -1.87 2.64
CA GLY A 356 7.28 -2.18 4.07
C GLY A 356 7.82 -1.09 4.96
N TYR A 357 8.05 0.13 4.44
CA TYR A 357 8.47 1.24 5.27
C TYR A 357 7.33 1.88 6.04
N GLU A 358 7.58 2.26 7.29
CA GLU A 358 6.78 3.24 8.01
C GLU A 358 7.24 4.64 7.62
N LEU A 359 6.29 5.51 7.29
CA LEU A 359 6.60 6.84 6.80
C LEU A 359 6.31 7.92 7.83
N PHE A 360 7.28 8.81 7.94
CA PHE A 360 7.21 9.99 8.78
C PHE A 360 7.50 11.24 7.96
N TYR A 361 7.14 12.43 8.48
CA TYR A 361 7.56 13.71 7.93
C TYR A 361 7.94 14.68 9.03
N TYR A 362 8.79 15.65 8.69
CA TYR A 362 9.21 16.69 9.62
C TYR A 362 8.67 18.03 9.17
N ASP A 363 7.90 18.72 10.04
CA ASP A 363 7.43 20.09 9.81
C ASP A 363 7.83 20.97 11.00
N ASN A 364 8.68 21.93 10.74
CA ASN A 364 9.09 22.92 11.72
C ASN A 364 8.90 24.33 11.18
N ARG A 365 8.21 25.17 11.96
CA ARG A 365 7.86 26.53 11.58
C ARG A 365 9.05 27.38 11.13
N HIS A 366 10.25 27.13 11.66
CA HIS A 366 11.48 27.91 11.40
C HIS A 366 12.48 27.19 10.49
N LYS A 367 12.46 25.87 10.46
CA LYS A 367 13.45 25.05 9.72
C LYS A 367 12.88 24.50 8.40
N GLY A 368 11.57 24.64 8.16
CA GLY A 368 10.90 24.12 6.98
C GLY A 368 10.39 22.70 7.13
N GLU A 369 9.98 22.11 6.02
CA GLU A 369 9.39 20.77 5.92
C GLU A 369 10.32 19.85 5.12
N VAL A 370 10.40 18.58 5.52
CA VAL A 370 11.00 17.46 4.78
C VAL A 370 9.86 16.48 4.46
N ASP A 371 9.72 16.12 3.19
CA ASP A 371 8.53 15.41 2.68
C ASP A 371 8.33 14.05 3.35
N PHE A 372 9.41 13.22 3.40
CA PHE A 372 9.39 11.91 4.04
C PHE A 372 10.67 11.64 4.84
N LEU A 373 10.51 10.85 5.89
CA LEU A 373 11.61 10.21 6.62
C LEU A 373 11.28 8.73 6.80
N ILE A 374 12.32 7.91 6.68
CA ILE A 374 12.27 6.48 6.96
C ILE A 374 13.41 6.11 7.92
N ASP A 375 13.25 5.02 8.67
CA ASP A 375 14.30 4.43 9.47
C ASP A 375 15.22 3.56 8.61
N ASP A 376 16.53 3.75 8.75
CA ASP A 376 17.56 2.88 8.20
C ASP A 376 18.17 2.06 9.34
N TYR A 377 17.81 0.80 9.40
CA TYR A 377 18.26 -0.11 10.47
C TYR A 377 19.71 -0.54 10.32
N ALA A 378 20.29 -0.47 9.13
CA ALA A 378 21.70 -0.77 8.91
C ALA A 378 22.63 0.29 9.53
N THR A 379 22.25 1.57 9.44
CA THR A 379 23.03 2.68 9.98
C THR A 379 22.47 3.25 11.29
N LEU A 380 21.34 2.74 11.77
CA LEU A 380 20.59 3.25 12.93
C LEU A 380 20.36 4.77 12.86
N SER A 381 19.96 5.23 11.68
CA SER A 381 19.76 6.65 11.40
C SER A 381 18.48 6.90 10.61
N ALA A 382 17.94 8.12 10.72
CA ALA A 382 16.84 8.55 9.87
C ALA A 382 17.36 8.93 8.48
N VAL A 383 16.62 8.56 7.44
CA VAL A 383 16.89 8.90 6.04
C VAL A 383 15.81 9.84 5.52
N PRO A 384 16.10 11.13 5.33
CA PRO A 384 15.17 12.06 4.71
C PRO A 384 15.12 11.87 3.20
N ILE A 385 13.90 11.99 2.65
CA ILE A 385 13.61 11.91 1.23
C ILE A 385 12.81 13.14 0.84
N GLU A 386 13.31 13.92 -0.10
CA GLU A 386 12.68 15.10 -0.68
C GLU A 386 12.23 14.79 -2.10
N VAL A 387 11.00 15.16 -2.45
CA VAL A 387 10.40 14.89 -3.75
C VAL A 387 10.32 16.16 -4.56
N LYS A 388 10.79 16.15 -5.81
CA LYS A 388 10.80 17.28 -6.72
C LYS A 388 10.21 16.90 -8.08
N SER A 389 9.16 17.59 -8.49
CA SER A 389 8.52 17.40 -9.80
C SER A 389 8.93 18.42 -10.86
N GLY A 390 9.73 19.43 -10.51
CA GLY A 390 10.11 20.55 -11.40
C GLY A 390 11.60 20.61 -11.69
N LYS A 391 12.00 21.57 -12.53
CA LYS A 391 13.40 21.81 -12.95
C LYS A 391 14.31 22.29 -11.81
N ASP A 392 13.74 22.87 -10.74
CA ASP A 392 14.49 23.43 -9.61
C ASP A 392 14.76 22.37 -8.51
N TYR A 393 15.06 21.13 -8.91
CA TYR A 393 15.26 20.02 -8.00
C TYR A 393 16.46 20.19 -7.04
N THR A 394 17.39 21.10 -7.34
CA THR A 394 18.54 21.41 -6.48
C THR A 394 18.21 22.43 -5.38
N ILE A 395 17.02 23.04 -5.39
CA ILE A 395 16.57 24.04 -4.41
C ILE A 395 15.76 23.34 -3.32
N HIS A 396 16.41 23.00 -2.23
CA HIS A 396 15.82 22.35 -1.04
C HIS A 396 16.47 22.86 0.23
N SER A 397 16.23 24.13 0.56
CA SER A 397 16.86 24.79 1.72
C SER A 397 16.53 24.11 3.06
N ALA A 398 15.31 23.57 3.19
CA ALA A 398 14.89 22.85 4.39
C ALA A 398 15.71 21.57 4.58
N LEU A 399 15.83 20.73 3.54
CA LEU A 399 16.63 19.52 3.57
C LEU A 399 18.11 19.82 3.83
N ASN A 400 18.67 20.85 3.20
CA ASN A 400 20.06 21.26 3.44
C ASN A 400 20.32 21.65 4.90
N SER A 401 19.41 22.39 5.51
CA SER A 401 19.48 22.77 6.92
C SER A 401 19.30 21.57 7.85
N PHE A 402 18.42 20.65 7.45
CA PHE A 402 18.13 19.43 8.18
C PHE A 402 19.34 18.48 8.23
N VAL A 403 19.98 18.23 7.09
CA VAL A 403 21.15 17.34 6.98
C VAL A 403 22.40 17.91 7.68
N LYS A 404 22.51 19.23 7.78
CA LYS A 404 23.62 19.91 8.47
C LYS A 404 23.48 19.91 9.99
N ASN A 405 22.31 19.61 10.53
CA ASN A 405 22.09 19.56 11.96
C ASN A 405 22.73 18.28 12.55
N GLU A 406 23.80 18.45 13.31
CA GLU A 406 24.54 17.33 13.89
C GLU A 406 23.72 16.53 14.91
N ASP A 407 22.75 17.16 15.60
CA ASP A 407 21.88 16.50 16.57
C ASP A 407 20.98 15.43 15.94
N TYR A 408 20.74 15.49 14.60
CA TYR A 408 19.88 14.54 13.90
C TYR A 408 20.60 13.29 13.41
N HIS A 409 21.93 13.27 13.48
CA HIS A 409 22.80 12.14 13.11
C HIS A 409 22.54 11.58 11.70
N ILE A 410 22.08 12.42 10.75
CA ILE A 410 21.78 12.01 9.38
C ILE A 410 23.05 11.54 8.67
N GLN A 411 23.03 10.31 8.15
CA GLN A 411 24.16 9.73 7.41
C GLN A 411 24.00 9.96 5.90
N LYS A 412 22.79 9.78 5.37
CA LYS A 412 22.42 9.96 3.97
C LYS A 412 21.03 10.58 3.83
N ALA A 413 20.78 11.23 2.71
CA ALA A 413 19.49 11.80 2.34
C ALA A 413 19.27 11.64 0.84
N PHE A 414 18.03 11.55 0.40
CA PHE A 414 17.71 11.45 -1.02
C PHE A 414 16.90 12.65 -1.51
N VAL A 415 17.19 13.07 -2.74
CA VAL A 415 16.33 13.94 -3.53
C VAL A 415 15.92 13.14 -4.76
N VAL A 416 14.62 12.85 -4.87
CA VAL A 416 14.06 12.15 -6.02
C VAL A 416 13.39 13.14 -6.96
N SER A 417 13.71 13.07 -8.26
CA SER A 417 13.22 14.05 -9.23
C SER A 417 13.00 13.42 -10.61
N ASN A 418 12.42 14.19 -11.53
CA ASN A 418 12.28 13.78 -12.93
C ASN A 418 13.57 13.92 -13.74
N GLU A 419 14.65 14.38 -13.15
CA GLU A 419 15.95 14.52 -13.81
C GLU A 419 16.72 13.19 -13.91
N ARG A 420 17.49 13.05 -14.98
CA ARG A 420 18.31 11.85 -15.23
C ARG A 420 19.52 11.71 -14.30
N THR A 421 19.94 12.84 -13.73
CA THR A 421 21.22 12.94 -13.03
C THR A 421 21.22 12.08 -11.76
N VAL A 422 22.26 11.27 -11.62
CA VAL A 422 22.63 10.64 -10.36
C VAL A 422 23.90 11.29 -9.86
N SER A 423 23.88 11.88 -8.67
CA SER A 423 25.04 12.57 -8.09
C SER A 423 24.94 12.65 -6.58
N THR A 424 26.08 12.76 -5.92
CA THR A 424 26.18 12.92 -4.47
C THR A 424 26.81 14.25 -4.12
N LYS A 425 26.15 15.03 -3.28
CA LYS A 425 26.67 16.31 -2.74
C LYS A 425 26.66 16.25 -1.20
N GLY A 426 27.80 16.00 -0.61
CA GLY A 426 27.90 15.73 0.82
C GLY A 426 27.12 14.45 1.19
N LYS A 427 26.12 14.58 2.07
CA LYS A 427 25.23 13.47 2.45
C LYS A 427 23.98 13.32 1.56
N ILE A 428 23.78 14.22 0.59
CA ILE A 428 22.57 14.24 -0.27
C ILE A 428 22.85 13.53 -1.59
N ILE A 429 22.04 12.54 -1.89
CA ILE A 429 22.10 11.71 -3.09
C ILE A 429 20.89 12.10 -3.97
N TYR A 430 21.16 12.53 -5.20
CA TYR A 430 20.15 12.87 -6.20
C TYR A 430 19.94 11.68 -7.11
N ILE A 431 18.69 11.27 -7.29
CA ILE A 431 18.33 10.14 -8.15
C ILE A 431 17.06 10.42 -8.94
N PRO A 432 16.88 9.78 -10.12
CA PRO A 432 15.62 9.79 -10.83
C PRO A 432 14.48 9.18 -10.00
N ILE A 433 13.26 9.75 -10.10
CA ILE A 433 12.09 9.32 -9.31
C ILE A 433 11.75 7.84 -9.45
N TYR A 434 11.92 7.27 -10.65
CA TYR A 434 11.63 5.85 -10.88
C TYR A 434 12.56 4.90 -10.11
N TYR A 435 13.68 5.37 -9.56
CA TYR A 435 14.54 4.54 -8.70
C TYR A 435 13.91 4.26 -7.34
N ILE A 436 12.84 4.95 -6.96
CA ILE A 436 12.11 4.67 -5.72
C ILE A 436 11.59 3.21 -5.67
N MET A 437 11.30 2.60 -6.82
CA MET A 437 10.88 1.19 -6.91
C MET A 437 11.91 0.19 -6.37
N PHE A 438 13.16 0.61 -6.19
CA PHE A 438 14.25 -0.23 -5.66
C PHE A 438 14.52 -0.05 -4.17
N PHE A 439 13.83 0.89 -3.51
CA PHE A 439 13.86 0.99 -2.05
C PHE A 439 13.10 -0.20 -1.48
N GLN A 440 13.77 -1.06 -0.73
CA GLN A 440 13.16 -2.22 -0.09
C GLN A 440 13.60 -2.31 1.36
N HIS A 441 12.63 -2.43 2.26
CA HIS A 441 12.89 -2.59 3.68
C HIS A 441 13.35 -4.02 3.98
N GLY A 442 14.47 -4.18 4.68
CA GLY A 442 14.92 -5.48 5.22
C GLY A 442 15.71 -6.38 4.27
N LEU A 443 16.11 -5.92 3.06
CA LEU A 443 16.95 -6.75 2.16
C LEU A 443 18.47 -6.58 2.39
N GLU A 444 18.91 -5.62 3.19
CA GLU A 444 20.35 -5.33 3.35
C GLU A 444 21.10 -6.34 4.22
N ASP A 445 20.43 -7.31 4.91
CA ASP A 445 21.08 -8.17 5.90
C ASP A 445 20.69 -9.65 5.92
N SER A 446 20.23 -10.25 4.83
CA SER A 446 19.94 -11.69 4.83
C SER A 446 21.19 -12.58 5.03
N GLU A 447 22.39 -12.09 4.77
CA GLU A 447 23.66 -12.81 5.02
C GLU A 447 24.19 -12.63 6.45
N ALA A 448 23.79 -11.56 7.16
CA ALA A 448 24.27 -11.25 8.51
C ALA A 448 23.53 -11.99 9.65
N MET A 449 22.40 -12.65 9.36
CA MET A 449 21.55 -13.30 10.37
C MET A 449 21.84 -14.80 10.57
N GLN A 450 23.01 -15.30 10.19
CA GLN A 450 23.45 -16.64 10.60
C GLN A 450 24.23 -16.54 11.90
N PHE A 451 23.54 -16.76 13.03
CA PHE A 451 24.16 -17.00 14.32
C PHE A 451 24.50 -18.48 14.50
#